data_59faa47fa4bfec50a549841556335b3a
#
_entry.id   59faa47fa4bfec50a549841556335b3a
#
_cell.length_a   1.000
_cell.length_b   1.000
_cell.length_c   1.000
_cell.angle_alpha   90.00
_cell.angle_beta   90.00
_cell.angle_gamma   90.00
#
_symmetry.space_group_name_H-M   'P 1'
#
loop_
_entity.id
_entity.type
_entity.pdbx_description
1 polymer ?
#
loop_
_entity_poly.entity_id
_entity_poly.type
_entity_poly.pdbx_seq_one_letter_code
_entity_poly.pdbx_strand_id
1 'polypeptide(L)'
;MDRLYKKQVEKYLINYGKLVFISGARQVGKTTISKQVIKPNPNSIYLNWDYLEDRNKILNKHTELFKNLLSTISDKKPCLILDEIHKYKDWKNLVKGFYDKFGENIEFIITGSAKLNIYKKGSDSPNGTLYKFNRASVISI
;
A
#
# COMPACT_ATOMS: atom_id res chain seq x y z
N MET A 1 5.98 11.69 -16.90
CA MET A 1 5.13 11.77 -15.71
C MET A 1 5.31 10.57 -14.81
N ASP A 2 5.20 9.39 -15.33
CA ASP A 2 5.30 8.19 -14.51
C ASP A 2 6.64 8.06 -13.79
N ARG A 3 7.70 8.52 -14.41
CA ARG A 3 9.03 8.44 -13.83
C ARG A 3 9.19 9.26 -12.57
N LEU A 4 8.56 10.45 -12.54
CA LEU A 4 8.62 11.32 -11.39
C LEU A 4 7.90 10.72 -10.20
N TYR A 5 6.71 10.20 -10.42
CA TYR A 5 5.93 9.59 -9.35
C TYR A 5 6.57 8.31 -8.85
N LYS A 6 7.14 7.51 -9.74
CA LYS A 6 7.87 6.31 -9.34
C LYS A 6 9.02 6.66 -8.40
N LYS A 7 9.81 7.66 -8.75
CA LYS A 7 10.93 8.10 -7.90
C LYS A 7 10.43 8.60 -6.55
N GLN A 8 9.29 9.30 -6.54
CA GLN A 8 8.72 9.80 -5.30
C GLN A 8 8.27 8.66 -4.40
N VAL A 9 7.62 7.63 -4.96
CA VAL A 9 7.20 6.46 -4.20
C VAL A 9 8.42 5.75 -3.62
N GLU A 10 9.43 5.51 -4.42
CA GLU A 10 10.65 4.87 -3.97
C GLU A 10 11.33 5.65 -2.86
N LYS A 11 11.38 6.97 -2.99
CA LYS A 11 11.95 7.84 -1.97
C LYS A 11 11.22 7.71 -0.64
N TYR A 12 9.88 7.71 -0.67
CA TYR A 12 9.12 7.59 0.56
C TYR A 12 9.24 6.22 1.20
N LEU A 13 9.33 5.17 0.41
CA LEU A 13 9.56 3.84 0.95
C LEU A 13 10.91 3.74 1.64
N ILE A 14 11.92 4.31 1.05
CA ILE A 14 13.29 4.22 1.57
C ILE A 14 13.51 5.16 2.75
N ASN A 15 13.10 6.43 2.61
CA ASN A 15 13.50 7.47 3.56
C ASN A 15 12.53 7.70 4.69
N TYR A 16 11.23 7.56 4.44
CA TYR A 16 10.23 8.03 5.41
C TYR A 16 9.35 6.96 5.97
N GLY A 17 9.39 5.80 5.43
CA GLY A 17 8.53 4.81 5.95
C GLY A 17 8.33 3.67 5.05
N LYS A 18 7.43 2.87 5.45
CA LYS A 18 7.19 1.59 4.86
C LYS A 18 5.77 1.48 4.37
N LEU A 19 5.05 2.58 4.41
CA LEU A 19 3.65 2.62 4.00
C LEU A 19 3.43 3.88 3.16
N VAL A 20 3.04 3.69 1.93
CA VAL A 20 2.77 4.78 1.01
C VAL A 20 1.35 4.65 0.49
N PHE A 21 0.58 5.72 0.58
CA PHE A 21 -0.75 5.81 -0.03
C PHE A 21 -0.64 6.57 -1.34
N ILE A 22 -1.11 5.97 -2.42
CA ILE A 22 -1.18 6.65 -3.71
C ILE A 22 -2.64 6.86 -4.03
N SER A 23 -3.06 8.13 -4.04
CA SER A 23 -4.43 8.51 -4.28
C SER A 23 -4.53 9.29 -5.58
N GLY A 24 -5.61 9.14 -6.28
CA GLY A 24 -5.83 9.89 -7.53
C GLY A 24 -7.03 9.35 -8.28
N ALA A 25 -7.39 10.03 -9.35
CA ALA A 25 -8.48 9.59 -10.19
C ALA A 25 -8.12 8.28 -10.87
N ARG A 26 -9.13 7.54 -11.28
CA ARG A 26 -8.94 6.34 -12.08
C ARG A 26 -8.11 6.67 -13.32
N GLN A 27 -7.31 5.73 -13.75
CA GLN A 27 -6.57 5.83 -15.01
C GLN A 27 -5.47 6.88 -15.04
N VAL A 28 -4.97 7.31 -13.88
CA VAL A 28 -3.84 8.22 -13.85
C VAL A 28 -2.50 7.52 -13.63
N GLY A 29 -2.47 6.20 -13.79
CA GLY A 29 -1.20 5.47 -13.72
C GLY A 29 -0.81 4.95 -12.34
N LYS A 30 -1.70 5.00 -11.35
CA LYS A 30 -1.41 4.51 -10.00
C LYS A 30 -0.95 3.04 -10.00
N THR A 31 -1.68 2.20 -10.70
CA THR A 31 -1.38 0.78 -10.78
C THR A 31 -0.06 0.54 -11.49
N THR A 32 0.18 1.25 -12.58
CA THR A 32 1.42 1.13 -13.33
C THR A 32 2.62 1.51 -12.49
N ILE A 33 2.54 2.64 -11.80
CA ILE A 33 3.61 3.10 -10.93
C ILE A 33 3.88 2.09 -9.83
N SER A 34 2.83 1.60 -9.18
CA SER A 34 2.96 0.63 -8.12
C SER A 34 3.63 -0.65 -8.60
N LYS A 35 3.20 -1.17 -9.73
CA LYS A 35 3.79 -2.39 -10.29
C LYS A 35 5.25 -2.21 -10.68
N GLN A 36 5.64 -1.02 -11.10
CA GLN A 36 7.04 -0.76 -11.41
C GLN A 36 7.93 -0.78 -10.17
N VAL A 37 7.40 -0.37 -9.05
CA VAL A 37 8.18 -0.33 -7.80
C VAL A 37 8.47 -1.73 -7.26
N ILE A 38 7.63 -2.71 -7.54
CA ILE A 38 7.82 -4.06 -7.01
C ILE A 38 8.89 -4.87 -7.72
N LYS A 39 9.32 -4.45 -8.89
CA LYS A 39 10.29 -5.22 -9.69
C LYS A 39 11.60 -5.55 -8.98
N PRO A 40 12.15 -4.69 -8.12
CA PRO A 40 13.42 -4.98 -7.47
C PRO A 40 13.41 -6.18 -6.54
N ASN A 41 12.25 -6.60 -6.05
CA ASN A 41 12.18 -7.78 -5.19
C ASN A 41 11.19 -8.78 -5.78
N PRO A 42 11.64 -9.98 -6.14
CA PRO A 42 10.78 -10.96 -6.80
C PRO A 42 9.66 -11.50 -5.90
N ASN A 43 9.76 -11.30 -4.60
CA ASN A 43 8.70 -11.74 -3.70
C ASN A 43 7.62 -10.71 -3.50
N SER A 44 7.76 -9.53 -4.09
CA SER A 44 6.73 -8.50 -4.00
C SER A 44 5.46 -8.97 -4.69
N ILE A 45 4.32 -8.59 -4.13
CA ILE A 45 3.02 -9.09 -4.58
C ILE A 45 2.09 -7.91 -4.81
N TYR A 46 1.33 -7.97 -5.89
CA TYR A 46 0.28 -7.02 -6.22
C TYR A 46 -1.07 -7.71 -6.08
N LEU A 47 -1.97 -7.12 -5.31
CA LEU A 47 -3.33 -7.63 -5.15
C LEU A 47 -4.32 -6.51 -5.43
N ASN A 48 -5.39 -6.85 -6.13
CA ASN A 48 -6.43 -5.90 -6.48
C ASN A 48 -7.74 -6.35 -5.85
N TRP A 49 -8.34 -5.48 -5.05
CA TRP A 49 -9.58 -5.79 -4.36
C TRP A 49 -10.73 -6.14 -5.31
N ASP A 50 -10.69 -5.64 -6.54
CA ASP A 50 -11.73 -5.95 -7.51
C ASP A 50 -11.73 -7.42 -7.96
N TYR A 51 -10.63 -8.13 -7.74
CA TYR A 51 -10.52 -9.54 -8.11
C TYR A 51 -10.89 -10.43 -6.93
N LEU A 52 -11.82 -11.32 -7.13
CA LEU A 52 -12.30 -12.20 -6.07
C LEU A 52 -11.19 -13.03 -5.44
N GLU A 53 -10.29 -13.56 -6.26
CA GLU A 53 -9.16 -14.35 -5.75
C GLU A 53 -8.26 -13.52 -4.85
N ASP A 54 -8.01 -12.28 -5.22
CA ASP A 54 -7.15 -11.40 -4.45
C ASP A 54 -7.81 -11.00 -3.13
N ARG A 55 -9.13 -10.73 -3.14
CA ARG A 55 -9.87 -10.50 -1.90
C ARG A 55 -9.76 -11.68 -0.95
N ASN A 56 -9.86 -12.89 -1.49
CA ASN A 56 -9.78 -14.08 -0.66
C ASN A 56 -8.40 -14.23 -0.02
N LYS A 57 -7.35 -13.91 -0.76
CA LYS A 57 -5.99 -13.92 -0.20
C LYS A 57 -5.83 -12.91 0.93
N ILE A 58 -6.42 -11.73 0.76
CA ILE A 58 -6.33 -10.66 1.76
C ILE A 58 -7.11 -11.02 3.01
N LEU A 59 -8.32 -11.54 2.86
CA LEU A 59 -9.22 -11.75 3.99
C LEU A 59 -9.04 -13.10 4.66
N ASN A 60 -8.83 -14.15 3.86
CA ASN A 60 -8.89 -15.52 4.37
C ASN A 60 -7.58 -16.28 4.32
N LYS A 61 -6.61 -15.81 3.56
CA LYS A 61 -5.33 -16.49 3.37
C LYS A 61 -4.15 -15.57 3.61
N HIS A 62 -4.33 -14.57 4.46
CA HIS A 62 -3.26 -13.60 4.68
C HIS A 62 -2.04 -14.21 5.37
N THR A 63 -2.20 -15.23 6.18
CA THR A 63 -1.05 -15.91 6.80
C THR A 63 -0.13 -16.48 5.73
N GLU A 64 -0.70 -17.14 4.74
CA GLU A 64 0.06 -17.70 3.63
C GLU A 64 0.67 -16.60 2.76
N LEU A 65 -0.08 -15.53 2.53
CA LEU A 65 0.37 -14.38 1.77
C LEU A 65 1.66 -13.79 2.38
N PHE A 66 1.64 -13.52 3.67
CA PHE A 66 2.79 -12.93 4.34
C PHE A 66 3.95 -13.91 4.48
N LYS A 67 3.66 -15.18 4.63
CA LYS A 67 4.70 -16.20 4.61
C LYS A 67 5.44 -16.19 3.27
N ASN A 68 4.71 -16.08 2.17
CA ASN A 68 5.32 -16.03 0.85
C ASN A 68 6.13 -14.77 0.64
N LEU A 69 5.63 -13.62 1.11
CA LEU A 69 6.36 -12.36 1.01
C LEU A 69 7.70 -12.44 1.74
N LEU A 70 7.74 -13.11 2.86
CA LEU A 70 8.92 -13.18 3.72
C LEU A 70 9.79 -14.40 3.46
N SER A 71 9.49 -15.19 2.44
CA SER A 71 10.14 -16.47 2.21
C SER A 71 11.56 -16.39 1.68
N THR A 72 11.96 -15.26 1.11
CA THR A 72 13.28 -15.09 0.52
C THR A 72 14.04 -14.01 1.27
N ILE A 73 15.26 -14.31 1.66
CA ILE A 73 16.15 -13.31 2.26
C ILE A 73 16.75 -12.50 1.12
N SER A 74 16.57 -11.20 1.19
CA SER A 74 17.10 -10.26 0.19
C SER A 74 17.47 -8.97 0.88
N ASP A 75 18.41 -8.24 0.30
CA ASP A 75 18.79 -6.94 0.81
C ASP A 75 17.65 -5.94 0.69
N LYS A 76 16.74 -6.18 -0.23
CA LYS A 76 15.57 -5.31 -0.42
C LYS A 76 14.34 -5.97 0.15
N LYS A 77 13.56 -5.19 0.87
CA LYS A 77 12.32 -5.69 1.44
C LYS A 77 11.29 -5.94 0.35
N PRO A 78 10.47 -6.99 0.51
CA PRO A 78 9.36 -7.18 -0.41
C PRO A 78 8.31 -6.10 -0.20
N CYS A 79 7.56 -5.82 -1.25
CA CYS A 79 6.49 -4.84 -1.23
C CYS A 79 5.14 -5.52 -1.46
N LEU A 80 4.16 -5.18 -0.65
CA LEU A 80 2.79 -5.61 -0.87
C LEU A 80 2.00 -4.40 -1.38
N ILE A 81 1.42 -4.55 -2.55
CA ILE A 81 0.58 -3.51 -3.14
C ILE A 81 -0.87 -3.95 -3.04
N LEU A 82 -1.68 -3.12 -2.40
CA LEU A 82 -3.12 -3.34 -2.28
C LEU A 82 -3.84 -2.27 -3.08
N ASP A 83 -4.33 -2.67 -4.24
CA ASP A 83 -5.02 -1.76 -5.16
C ASP A 83 -6.52 -1.82 -4.93
N GLU A 84 -7.16 -0.66 -4.95
CA GLU A 84 -8.60 -0.52 -4.77
C GLU A 84 -9.10 -1.03 -3.43
N ILE A 85 -8.24 -1.12 -2.42
CA ILE A 85 -8.62 -1.66 -1.11
C ILE A 85 -9.66 -0.80 -0.40
N HIS A 86 -9.77 0.48 -0.77
CA HIS A 86 -10.73 1.40 -0.19
C HIS A 86 -12.19 0.95 -0.40
N LYS A 87 -12.42 0.06 -1.33
CA LYS A 87 -13.75 -0.50 -1.59
C LYS A 87 -14.19 -1.45 -0.48
N TYR A 88 -13.26 -1.94 0.31
CA TYR A 88 -13.59 -2.74 1.48
C TYR A 88 -13.93 -1.81 2.66
N LYS A 89 -15.08 -2.03 3.25
CA LYS A 89 -15.59 -1.14 4.31
C LYS A 89 -14.62 -0.96 5.47
N ASP A 90 -13.96 -2.02 5.86
CA ASP A 90 -13.07 -2.01 7.02
C ASP A 90 -11.59 -1.97 6.63
N TRP A 91 -11.28 -1.41 5.49
CA TRP A 91 -9.93 -1.44 4.94
C TRP A 91 -8.90 -0.75 5.83
N LYS A 92 -9.29 0.31 6.53
CA LYS A 92 -8.35 1.05 7.37
C LYS A 92 -7.82 0.19 8.50
N ASN A 93 -8.72 -0.53 9.17
CA ASN A 93 -8.32 -1.43 10.24
C ASN A 93 -7.53 -2.61 9.73
N LEU A 94 -7.90 -3.14 8.57
CA LEU A 94 -7.18 -4.25 7.95
C LEU A 94 -5.74 -3.86 7.63
N VAL A 95 -5.56 -2.74 6.95
CA VAL A 95 -4.23 -2.27 6.56
C VAL A 95 -3.40 -1.92 7.79
N LYS A 96 -4.02 -1.28 8.77
CA LYS A 96 -3.31 -0.96 10.01
C LYS A 96 -2.82 -2.22 10.72
N GLY A 97 -3.66 -3.25 10.78
CA GLY A 97 -3.26 -4.52 11.39
C GLY A 97 -2.08 -5.16 10.68
N PHE A 98 -2.12 -5.18 9.36
CA PHE A 98 -1.00 -5.70 8.57
C PHE A 98 0.27 -4.88 8.79
N TYR A 99 0.15 -3.56 8.76
CA TYR A 99 1.29 -2.68 8.92
C TYR A 99 1.90 -2.80 10.33
N ASP A 100 1.07 -2.87 11.35
CA ASP A 100 1.56 -3.00 12.71
C ASP A 100 2.34 -4.30 12.91
N LYS A 101 1.89 -5.36 12.26
CA LYS A 101 2.51 -6.68 12.39
C LYS A 101 3.72 -6.87 11.50
N PHE A 102 3.68 -6.34 10.28
CA PHE A 102 4.69 -6.65 9.27
C PHE A 102 5.43 -5.43 8.73
N GLY A 103 5.12 -4.24 9.18
CA GLY A 103 5.65 -3.01 8.60
C GLY A 103 7.17 -2.85 8.69
N GLU A 104 7.83 -3.59 9.57
CA GLU A 104 9.29 -3.50 9.65
C GLU A 104 9.97 -4.34 8.56
N ASN A 105 9.30 -5.36 8.09
CA ASN A 105 9.90 -6.31 7.14
C ASN A 105 9.29 -6.23 5.75
N ILE A 106 8.18 -5.57 5.60
CA ILE A 106 7.45 -5.45 4.33
C ILE A 106 7.11 -4.00 4.08
N GLU A 107 7.32 -3.56 2.86
CA GLU A 107 6.87 -2.25 2.44
C GLU A 107 5.46 -2.36 1.88
N PHE A 108 4.62 -1.36 2.17
CA PHE A 108 3.23 -1.38 1.77
C PHE A 108 2.93 -0.22 0.84
N ILE A 109 2.28 -0.50 -0.27
CA ILE A 109 1.73 0.52 -1.16
C ILE A 109 0.24 0.31 -1.24
N ILE A 110 -0.52 1.32 -0.86
CA ILE A 110 -1.98 1.29 -0.88
C ILE A 110 -2.44 2.26 -1.95
N THR A 111 -3.17 1.78 -2.92
CA THR A 111 -3.65 2.63 -4.00
C THR A 111 -5.16 2.67 -4.02
N GLY A 112 -5.70 3.77 -4.50
CA GLY A 112 -7.13 3.90 -4.63
C GLY A 112 -7.51 5.19 -5.32
N SER A 113 -8.80 5.37 -5.55
CA SER A 113 -9.30 6.60 -6.12
C SER A 113 -9.20 7.73 -5.10
N ALA A 114 -9.58 8.93 -5.50
CA ALA A 114 -9.60 10.08 -4.62
C ALA A 114 -10.41 9.88 -3.34
N LYS A 115 -11.15 8.79 -3.26
CA LYS A 115 -11.99 8.48 -2.09
C LYS A 115 -11.26 7.70 -1.00
N LEU A 116 -9.94 7.62 -1.03
CA LEU A 116 -9.23 6.98 0.07
C LEU A 116 -9.51 7.65 1.41
N ASN A 117 -9.93 8.91 1.41
CA ASN A 117 -10.28 9.64 2.64
C ASN A 117 -9.18 9.55 3.70
N ILE A 118 -7.95 9.60 3.28
CA ILE A 118 -6.81 9.53 4.19
C ILE A 118 -6.74 10.80 5.01
N TYR A 119 -7.01 11.95 4.37
CA TYR A 119 -7.19 13.20 5.04
C TYR A 119 -8.66 13.51 5.05
N LYS A 120 -9.27 13.46 6.20
CA LYS A 120 -10.65 13.84 6.31
C LYS A 120 -10.71 15.34 6.53
N LYS A 121 -11.14 16.06 5.51
CA LYS A 121 -11.23 17.49 5.56
C LYS A 121 -12.24 17.91 6.62
N GLY A 122 -11.85 18.83 7.49
CA GLY A 122 -12.75 19.36 8.51
C GLY A 122 -12.92 18.48 9.72
N SER A 123 -12.37 17.32 9.75
CA SER A 123 -12.31 16.61 11.00
C SER A 123 -11.07 17.06 11.72
N ASP A 124 -10.98 16.79 12.94
CA ASP A 124 -9.89 17.05 13.77
C ASP A 124 -8.68 16.43 13.25
N SER A 125 -8.20 17.01 12.29
CA SER A 125 -7.37 16.50 11.44
C SER A 125 -6.19 15.82 11.89
N PRO A 126 -5.60 15.91 13.00
CA PRO A 126 -4.62 14.90 13.27
C PRO A 126 -5.27 13.53 13.39
N ASN A 127 -6.57 13.48 13.44
CA ASN A 127 -7.27 12.22 13.63
C ASN A 127 -7.73 11.57 12.35
N GLY A 128 -7.24 11.95 11.21
CA GLY A 128 -7.52 11.24 9.97
C GLY A 128 -6.82 9.90 9.95
N THR A 129 -7.01 9.17 8.88
CA THR A 129 -6.41 7.85 8.71
C THR A 129 -4.90 7.86 8.90
N LEU A 130 -4.22 8.91 8.44
CA LEU A 130 -2.78 9.01 8.60
C LEU A 130 -2.32 9.01 10.04
N TYR A 131 -3.14 9.53 10.93
CA TYR A 131 -2.79 9.55 12.34
C TYR A 131 -2.64 8.14 12.92
N LYS A 132 -3.33 7.18 12.35
CA LYS A 132 -3.25 5.78 12.78
C LYS A 132 -2.00 5.07 12.27
N PHE A 133 -1.32 5.64 11.29
CA PHE A 133 -0.19 5.01 10.67
C PHE A 133 1.07 5.84 10.90
N ASN A 134 1.98 5.31 11.70
CA ASN A 134 3.27 5.96 11.85
C ASN A 134 4.04 5.84 10.54
N ARG A 135 4.65 6.94 10.12
CA ARG A 135 5.50 6.94 8.91
C ARG A 135 4.74 6.66 7.64
N ALA A 136 3.48 7.00 7.59
CA ALA A 136 2.72 6.93 6.34
C ALA A 136 2.98 8.17 5.50
N SER A 137 3.06 7.97 4.19
CA SER A 137 3.23 9.06 3.24
C SER A 137 2.12 9.00 2.22
N VAL A 138 1.65 10.15 1.76
CA VAL A 138 0.59 10.23 0.76
C VAL A 138 1.11 10.91 -0.49
N ILE A 139 0.86 10.26 -1.62
CA ILE A 139 1.15 10.83 -2.92
C ILE A 139 -0.18 10.96 -3.66
N SER A 140 -0.49 12.18 -4.07
CA SER A 140 -1.68 12.44 -4.86
C SER A 140 -1.28 12.64 -6.31
N ILE A 141 -1.92 11.90 -7.18
CA ILE A 141 -1.65 11.96 -8.61
C ILE A 141 -2.80 12.65 -9.33
#